data_7e625bac700d6cadb8004671379382c1
#
_entry.id   7e625bac700d6cadb8004671379382c1
#
_cell.length_a   1.000
_cell.length_b   1.000
_cell.length_c   1.000
_cell.angle_alpha   90.00
_cell.angle_beta   90.00
_cell.angle_gamma   90.00
#
_symmetry.space_group_name_H-M   'P 1'
#
loop_
_entity.id
_entity.type
_entity.pdbx_description
1 polymer ?
#
loop_
_entity_poly.entity_id
_entity_poly.type
_entity_poly.pdbx_seq_one_letter_code
_entity_poly.pdbx_strand_id
1 'polypeptide(L)'
;MLIIGYCMGIRSERRLCDEVHLNLAYRWFCGLGLEGDVPDHSTFSKNRHGRFRDSDLLRKLFETTVERCIAEGLVGGEGFAVDASLIRADANRQTGGPGSEGLPPNADSRAVREYFAVLDDAAFGAATPVVPKYLAPADPASRWTCAHGGQAYYAYSTNYLIDLDHAVIMDVEASSAIRQAEVTACKRMIERT
;
A
#
# COMPACT_ATOMS: atom_id res chain seq x y z
N MET A 1 -5.89 11.87 11.45
CA MET A 1 -4.64 11.29 11.98
C MET A 1 -3.89 10.47 10.95
N LEU A 2 -4.45 9.45 10.27
CA LEU A 2 -3.74 8.66 9.26
C LEU A 2 -3.08 9.51 8.17
N ILE A 3 -3.81 10.48 7.61
CA ILE A 3 -3.30 11.40 6.59
C ILE A 3 -2.07 12.16 7.10
N ILE A 4 -2.10 12.66 8.34
CA ILE A 4 -0.92 13.30 8.97
C ILE A 4 0.25 12.32 9.02
N GLY A 5 -0.01 11.08 9.49
CA GLY A 5 1.03 10.05 9.56
C GLY A 5 1.72 9.82 8.21
N TYR A 6 0.95 9.71 7.13
CA TYR A 6 1.49 9.51 5.79
C TYR A 6 2.22 10.76 5.26
N CYS A 7 1.60 11.93 5.35
CA CYS A 7 2.20 13.17 4.85
C CYS A 7 3.49 13.57 5.59
N MET A 8 3.55 13.29 6.88
CA MET A 8 4.68 13.68 7.74
C MET A 8 5.68 12.53 7.98
N GLY A 9 5.48 11.37 7.33
CA GLY A 9 6.37 10.22 7.46
C GLY A 9 6.39 9.58 8.86
N ILE A 10 5.34 9.76 9.66
CA ILE A 10 5.25 9.21 11.02
C ILE A 10 4.71 7.77 10.94
N ARG A 11 5.60 6.81 10.98
CA ARG A 11 5.26 5.38 10.84
C ARG A 11 4.73 4.74 12.12
N SER A 12 5.18 5.21 13.29
CA SER A 12 4.78 4.67 14.59
C SER A 12 3.43 5.26 15.01
N GLU A 13 2.45 4.40 15.24
CA GLU A 13 1.11 4.82 15.70
C GLU A 13 1.16 5.50 17.07
N ARG A 14 2.02 5.02 17.98
CA ARG A 14 2.26 5.67 19.27
C ARG A 14 2.77 7.09 19.06
N ARG A 15 3.85 7.24 18.28
CA ARG A 15 4.42 8.54 17.98
C ARG A 15 3.41 9.46 17.29
N LEU A 16 2.58 8.93 16.40
CA LEU A 16 1.52 9.71 15.72
C LEU A 16 0.52 10.26 16.74
N CYS A 17 0.08 9.45 17.69
CA CYS A 17 -0.83 9.91 18.75
C CYS A 17 -0.16 10.98 19.63
N ASP A 18 1.10 10.78 20.04
CA ASP A 18 1.86 11.75 20.81
C ASP A 18 2.06 13.07 20.05
N GLU A 19 2.43 13.03 18.78
CA GLU A 19 2.60 14.20 17.92
C GLU A 19 1.28 14.97 17.74
N VAL A 20 0.17 14.26 17.51
CA VAL A 20 -1.17 14.92 17.43
C VAL A 20 -1.55 15.51 18.76
N HIS A 21 -1.18 14.88 19.89
CA HIS A 21 -1.45 15.43 21.22
C HIS A 21 -0.74 16.78 21.45
N LEU A 22 0.50 16.90 21.01
CA LEU A 22 1.38 18.04 21.28
C LEU A 22 1.28 19.17 20.21
N ASN A 23 0.90 18.85 18.99
CA ASN A 23 0.94 19.78 17.87
C ASN A 23 -0.45 20.37 17.58
N LEU A 24 -0.59 21.67 17.79
CA LEU A 24 -1.86 22.39 17.61
C LEU A 24 -2.38 22.35 16.16
N ALA A 25 -1.48 22.39 15.17
CA ALA A 25 -1.87 22.27 13.77
C ALA A 25 -2.43 20.89 13.44
N TYR A 26 -1.84 19.85 14.03
CA TYR A 26 -2.35 18.47 13.85
C TYR A 26 -3.69 18.27 14.57
N ARG A 27 -3.84 18.84 15.77
CA ARG A 27 -5.12 18.86 16.49
C ARG A 27 -6.20 19.53 15.66
N TRP A 28 -5.91 20.74 15.16
CA TRP A 28 -6.82 21.50 14.31
C TRP A 28 -7.23 20.70 13.06
N PHE A 29 -6.26 20.12 12.35
CA PHE A 29 -6.52 19.28 11.17
C PHE A 29 -7.40 18.06 11.49
N CYS A 30 -7.25 17.49 12.68
CA CYS A 30 -8.05 16.37 13.16
C CYS A 30 -9.43 16.78 13.71
N GLY A 31 -9.77 18.06 13.74
CA GLY A 31 -10.99 18.58 14.35
C GLY A 31 -11.00 18.46 15.87
N LEU A 32 -9.81 18.41 16.51
CA LEU A 32 -9.66 18.33 17.97
C LEU A 32 -9.37 19.69 18.55
N GLY A 33 -10.21 20.15 19.48
CA GLY A 33 -9.94 21.34 20.30
C GLY A 33 -8.81 21.09 21.32
N LEU A 34 -8.44 22.14 22.07
CA LEU A 34 -7.39 22.02 23.10
C LEU A 34 -7.72 20.98 24.17
N GLU A 35 -8.97 20.90 24.57
CA GLU A 35 -9.49 19.95 25.58
C GLU A 35 -9.92 18.61 24.97
N GLY A 36 -9.84 18.44 23.63
CA GLY A 36 -10.27 17.22 22.95
C GLY A 36 -9.29 16.07 23.17
N ASP A 37 -9.78 14.90 23.51
CA ASP A 37 -8.97 13.71 23.71
C ASP A 37 -8.40 13.19 22.39
N VAL A 38 -7.08 12.95 22.36
CA VAL A 38 -6.43 12.20 21.28
C VAL A 38 -6.56 10.71 21.61
N PRO A 39 -6.97 9.88 20.66
CA PRO A 39 -7.09 8.44 20.90
C PRO A 39 -5.75 7.84 21.36
N ASP A 40 -5.81 6.93 22.31
CA ASP A 40 -4.67 6.08 22.66
C ASP A 40 -4.22 5.24 21.45
N HIS A 41 -2.92 4.98 21.34
CA HIS A 41 -2.35 4.24 20.22
C HIS A 41 -2.96 2.86 20.04
N SER A 42 -3.38 2.18 21.10
CA SER A 42 -4.01 0.85 21.01
C SER A 42 -5.42 0.93 20.42
N THR A 43 -6.17 1.96 20.78
CA THR A 43 -7.50 2.25 20.21
C THR A 43 -7.36 2.66 18.74
N PHE A 44 -6.38 3.49 18.44
CA PHE A 44 -6.08 3.89 17.06
C PHE A 44 -5.71 2.69 16.19
N SER A 45 -4.81 1.81 16.67
CA SER A 45 -4.40 0.59 16.00
C SER A 45 -5.57 -0.37 15.76
N LYS A 46 -6.42 -0.59 16.77
CA LYS A 46 -7.62 -1.43 16.62
C LYS A 46 -8.58 -0.90 15.56
N ASN A 47 -8.79 0.41 15.48
CA ASN A 47 -9.63 1.01 14.46
C ASN A 47 -9.00 0.90 13.07
N ARG A 48 -7.68 1.16 12.94
CA ARG A 48 -6.97 1.06 11.67
C ARG A 48 -7.03 -0.36 11.09
N HIS A 49 -6.72 -1.37 11.91
CA HIS A 49 -6.65 -2.75 11.48
C HIS A 49 -8.01 -3.51 11.53
N GLY A 50 -9.02 -2.90 12.10
CA GLY A 50 -10.39 -3.42 12.16
C GLY A 50 -11.32 -2.57 11.30
N ARG A 51 -11.98 -1.59 11.94
CA ARG A 51 -13.07 -0.81 11.35
C ARG A 51 -12.74 -0.12 10.02
N PHE A 52 -11.51 0.38 9.84
CA PHE A 52 -11.11 1.13 8.63
C PHE A 52 -10.35 0.27 7.63
N ARG A 53 -10.00 -0.97 7.95
CA ARG A 53 -9.24 -1.84 7.07
C ARG A 53 -9.97 -2.10 5.76
N ASP A 54 -11.25 -2.46 5.87
CA ASP A 54 -12.08 -2.85 4.74
C ASP A 54 -12.97 -1.70 4.24
N SER A 55 -12.64 -0.46 4.67
CA SER A 55 -13.39 0.71 4.23
C SER A 55 -12.75 1.35 3.00
N ASP A 56 -13.57 1.76 2.05
CA ASP A 56 -13.17 2.51 0.86
C ASP A 56 -12.82 3.99 1.14
N LEU A 57 -12.71 4.37 2.41
CA LEU A 57 -12.58 5.78 2.80
C LEU A 57 -11.37 6.47 2.15
N LEU A 58 -10.21 5.81 2.18
CA LEU A 58 -8.99 6.38 1.57
C LEU A 58 -9.10 6.42 0.04
N ARG A 59 -9.71 5.42 -0.56
CA ARG A 59 -9.98 5.38 -2.00
C ARG A 59 -10.92 6.53 -2.40
N LYS A 60 -12.03 6.70 -1.72
CA LYS A 60 -12.98 7.80 -1.96
C LYS A 60 -12.33 9.18 -1.79
N LEU A 61 -11.50 9.35 -0.76
CA LEU A 61 -10.76 10.60 -0.57
C LEU A 61 -9.82 10.88 -1.75
N PHE A 62 -9.11 9.88 -2.22
CA PHE A 62 -8.23 9.97 -3.38
C PHE A 62 -9.04 10.35 -4.63
N GLU A 63 -10.10 9.61 -4.94
CA GLU A 63 -10.98 9.85 -6.10
C GLU A 63 -11.58 11.26 -6.07
N THR A 64 -12.11 11.71 -4.93
CA THR A 64 -12.62 13.08 -4.76
C THR A 64 -11.53 14.14 -5.01
N THR A 65 -10.27 13.83 -4.65
CA THR A 65 -9.16 14.74 -4.91
C THR A 65 -8.84 14.81 -6.40
N VAL A 66 -8.84 13.67 -7.08
CA VAL A 66 -8.64 13.58 -8.54
C VAL A 66 -9.76 14.29 -9.30
N GLU A 67 -11.03 14.04 -8.94
CA GLU A 67 -12.19 14.74 -9.51
C GLU A 67 -12.05 16.26 -9.40
N ARG A 68 -11.57 16.74 -8.26
CA ARG A 68 -11.30 18.17 -8.07
C ARG A 68 -10.18 18.67 -8.98
N CYS A 69 -9.09 17.92 -9.14
CA CYS A 69 -8.02 18.28 -10.07
C CYS A 69 -8.53 18.38 -11.52
N ILE A 70 -9.41 17.47 -11.92
CA ILE A 70 -10.06 17.50 -13.23
C ILE A 70 -10.94 18.77 -13.36
N ALA A 71 -11.78 19.04 -12.37
CA ALA A 71 -12.69 20.20 -12.38
C ALA A 71 -11.94 21.56 -12.40
N GLU A 72 -10.75 21.62 -11.81
CA GLU A 72 -9.90 22.82 -11.82
C GLU A 72 -9.01 22.91 -13.08
N GLY A 73 -9.14 21.97 -14.02
CA GLY A 73 -8.35 21.94 -15.26
C GLY A 73 -6.88 21.57 -15.07
N LEU A 74 -6.56 20.86 -14.00
CA LEU A 74 -5.20 20.37 -13.66
C LEU A 74 -4.89 18.99 -14.26
N VAL A 75 -5.73 18.49 -15.15
CA VAL A 75 -5.54 17.23 -15.87
C VAL A 75 -5.70 17.49 -17.34
N GLY A 76 -4.69 17.18 -18.14
CA GLY A 76 -4.72 17.37 -19.59
C GLY A 76 -5.61 16.34 -20.30
N GLY A 77 -5.53 15.09 -19.88
CA GLY A 77 -6.35 13.99 -20.37
C GLY A 77 -5.95 13.41 -21.72
N GLU A 78 -4.93 13.96 -22.39
CA GLU A 78 -4.49 13.49 -23.71
C GLU A 78 -3.46 12.37 -23.65
N GLY A 79 -2.68 12.30 -22.56
CA GLY A 79 -1.62 11.32 -22.40
C GLY A 79 -1.39 10.91 -20.96
N PHE A 80 -1.18 9.61 -20.76
CA PHE A 80 -0.90 9.04 -19.44
C PHE A 80 0.37 8.20 -19.47
N ALA A 81 1.13 8.23 -18.39
CA ALA A 81 2.23 7.32 -18.14
C ALA A 81 1.88 6.36 -16.99
N VAL A 82 2.44 5.17 -17.04
CA VAL A 82 2.41 4.25 -15.90
C VAL A 82 3.82 4.07 -15.39
N ASP A 83 3.99 4.23 -14.08
CA ASP A 83 5.25 3.97 -13.39
C ASP A 83 5.00 3.07 -12.18
N ALA A 84 6.02 2.30 -11.81
CA ALA A 84 5.94 1.39 -10.68
C ALA A 84 7.09 1.63 -9.71
N SER A 85 6.76 1.77 -8.43
CA SER A 85 7.74 1.88 -7.35
C SER A 85 7.67 0.68 -6.43
N LEU A 86 8.85 0.19 -5.99
CA LEU A 86 8.93 -0.90 -5.03
C LEU A 86 8.69 -0.39 -3.61
N ILE A 87 7.75 -1.00 -2.92
CA ILE A 87 7.50 -0.78 -1.50
C ILE A 87 8.04 -1.96 -0.71
N ARG A 88 8.94 -1.69 0.24
CA ARG A 88 9.53 -2.70 1.10
C ARG A 88 8.47 -3.35 1.99
N ALA A 89 8.39 -4.68 1.91
CA ALA A 89 7.56 -5.48 2.81
C ALA A 89 8.22 -5.65 4.18
N ASP A 90 7.40 -5.89 5.20
CA ASP A 90 7.87 -6.22 6.55
C ASP A 90 8.24 -7.72 6.64
N ALA A 91 9.23 -8.11 5.87
CA ALA A 91 9.72 -9.47 5.78
C ALA A 91 11.25 -9.53 5.77
N ASN A 92 11.82 -10.54 6.43
CA ASN A 92 13.26 -10.71 6.56
C ASN A 92 13.73 -11.94 5.78
N ARG A 93 14.85 -11.78 5.05
CA ARG A 93 15.50 -12.87 4.32
C ARG A 93 15.98 -14.00 5.24
N GLN A 94 16.40 -13.67 6.47
CA GLN A 94 16.91 -14.66 7.42
C GLN A 94 15.83 -15.65 7.91
N THR A 95 14.57 -15.22 7.93
CA THR A 95 13.43 -16.05 8.31
C THR A 95 12.71 -16.69 7.11
N GLY A 96 13.14 -16.36 5.89
CA GLY A 96 12.60 -16.90 4.65
C GLY A 96 13.35 -18.15 4.18
N GLY A 97 12.64 -19.04 3.50
CA GLY A 97 13.17 -20.23 2.84
C GLY A 97 13.15 -20.14 1.30
N PRO A 98 13.71 -21.16 0.61
CA PRO A 98 13.54 -21.31 -0.83
C PRO A 98 12.06 -21.43 -1.20
N GLY A 99 11.60 -20.69 -2.21
CA GLY A 99 10.20 -20.76 -2.64
C GLY A 99 9.76 -22.11 -3.18
N SER A 100 10.72 -22.92 -3.66
CA SER A 100 10.46 -24.30 -4.13
C SER A 100 10.06 -25.25 -3.00
N GLU A 101 10.42 -24.95 -1.76
CA GLU A 101 10.07 -25.77 -0.57
C GLU A 101 8.71 -25.36 0.02
N GLY A 102 8.13 -24.23 -0.44
CA GLY A 102 6.88 -23.72 0.08
C GLY A 102 7.01 -23.12 1.48
N LEU A 103 5.88 -22.97 2.15
CA LEU A 103 5.81 -22.52 3.54
C LEU A 103 6.05 -23.68 4.52
N PRO A 104 6.70 -23.44 5.67
CA PRO A 104 6.83 -24.44 6.71
C PRO A 104 5.47 -25.01 7.12
N PRO A 105 5.36 -26.33 7.43
CA PRO A 105 4.08 -26.98 7.76
C PRO A 105 3.35 -26.37 8.98
N ASN A 106 4.10 -25.71 9.87
CA ASN A 106 3.60 -25.05 11.06
C ASN A 106 3.38 -23.53 10.90
N ALA A 107 3.51 -23.02 9.68
CA ALA A 107 3.25 -21.60 9.42
C ALA A 107 1.74 -21.35 9.46
N ASP A 108 1.27 -20.74 10.53
CA ASP A 108 -0.16 -20.38 10.74
C ASP A 108 -0.30 -18.91 11.19
N SER A 109 0.50 -18.03 10.63
CA SER A 109 0.31 -16.60 10.86
C SER A 109 -0.92 -16.09 10.10
N ARG A 110 -1.43 -14.93 10.52
CA ARG A 110 -2.51 -14.25 9.80
C ARG A 110 -2.13 -14.01 8.33
N ALA A 111 -0.91 -13.57 8.06
CA ALA A 111 -0.41 -13.32 6.71
C ALA A 111 -0.41 -14.59 5.85
N VAL A 112 -0.08 -15.75 6.45
CA VAL A 112 -0.13 -17.05 5.77
C VAL A 112 -1.57 -17.45 5.44
N ARG A 113 -2.49 -17.29 6.37
CA ARG A 113 -3.92 -17.59 6.13
C ARG A 113 -4.51 -16.70 5.03
N GLU A 114 -4.22 -15.40 5.08
CA GLU A 114 -4.64 -14.45 4.05
C GLU A 114 -4.02 -14.79 2.68
N TYR A 115 -2.76 -15.18 2.64
CA TYR A 115 -2.10 -15.60 1.42
C TYR A 115 -2.76 -16.83 0.80
N PHE A 116 -3.07 -17.84 1.58
CA PHE A 116 -3.78 -19.04 1.08
C PHE A 116 -5.21 -18.74 0.64
N ALA A 117 -5.90 -17.83 1.32
CA ALA A 117 -7.25 -17.43 0.95
C ALA A 117 -7.34 -16.72 -0.41
N VAL A 118 -6.24 -16.10 -0.87
CA VAL A 118 -6.18 -15.35 -2.13
C VAL A 118 -5.22 -15.97 -3.14
N LEU A 119 -4.67 -17.16 -2.87
CA LEU A 119 -3.69 -17.80 -3.75
C LEU A 119 -4.25 -18.08 -5.14
N ASP A 120 -5.56 -18.42 -5.22
CA ASP A 120 -6.27 -18.66 -6.46
C ASP A 120 -6.82 -17.37 -7.09
N ASP A 121 -6.66 -16.24 -6.40
CA ASP A 121 -7.17 -14.97 -6.90
C ASP A 121 -6.17 -14.38 -7.90
N ALA A 122 -6.64 -14.19 -9.12
CA ALA A 122 -5.98 -13.39 -10.15
C ALA A 122 -5.68 -11.94 -9.69
N ALA A 123 -6.16 -11.54 -8.52
CA ALA A 123 -5.89 -10.24 -7.91
C ALA A 123 -4.39 -9.95 -7.71
N PHE A 124 -3.53 -10.96 -7.59
CA PHE A 124 -2.08 -10.77 -7.67
C PHE A 124 -1.55 -10.63 -9.11
N GLY A 125 -2.44 -10.69 -10.10
CA GLY A 125 -2.17 -10.32 -11.48
C GLY A 125 -1.21 -11.24 -12.26
N ALA A 126 -0.82 -12.39 -11.71
CA ALA A 126 -0.01 -13.34 -12.43
C ALA A 126 -0.91 -14.29 -13.25
N ALA A 127 -0.77 -14.27 -14.56
CA ALA A 127 -1.49 -15.18 -15.46
C ALA A 127 -1.02 -16.66 -15.33
N THR A 128 0.15 -16.86 -14.72
CA THR A 128 0.72 -18.19 -14.44
C THR A 128 1.33 -18.21 -13.04
N PRO A 129 1.30 -19.34 -12.33
CA PRO A 129 1.95 -19.47 -11.03
C PRO A 129 3.45 -19.19 -11.15
N VAL A 130 3.90 -18.11 -10.56
CA VAL A 130 5.33 -17.78 -10.47
C VAL A 130 5.85 -18.34 -9.15
N VAL A 131 6.71 -19.36 -9.22
CA VAL A 131 7.41 -19.86 -8.04
C VAL A 131 8.39 -18.78 -7.56
N PRO A 132 8.19 -18.20 -6.38
CA PRO A 132 9.10 -17.17 -5.89
C PRO A 132 10.48 -17.77 -5.57
N LYS A 133 11.55 -17.02 -5.81
CA LYS A 133 12.92 -17.46 -5.46
C LYS A 133 13.06 -17.71 -3.95
N TYR A 134 12.47 -16.87 -3.15
CA TYR A 134 12.40 -16.97 -1.69
C TYR A 134 10.99 -16.63 -1.22
N LEU A 135 10.57 -17.31 -0.16
CA LEU A 135 9.27 -17.10 0.48
C LEU A 135 9.49 -16.74 1.94
N ALA A 136 8.84 -15.68 2.42
CA ALA A 136 8.89 -15.26 3.81
C ALA A 136 7.59 -15.64 4.52
N PRO A 137 7.62 -16.46 5.59
CA PRO A 137 6.42 -16.82 6.33
C PRO A 137 5.72 -15.62 7.00
N ALA A 138 6.46 -14.54 7.28
CA ALA A 138 5.91 -13.29 7.83
C ALA A 138 5.01 -12.55 6.83
N ASP A 139 5.34 -12.63 5.54
CA ASP A 139 4.61 -11.99 4.44
C ASP A 139 4.81 -12.78 3.13
N PRO A 140 4.06 -13.88 2.93
CA PRO A 140 4.27 -14.79 1.79
C PRO A 140 3.90 -14.20 0.43
N ALA A 141 3.06 -13.16 0.41
CA ALA A 141 2.65 -12.49 -0.82
C ALA A 141 3.74 -11.54 -1.37
N SER A 142 4.65 -11.09 -0.52
CA SER A 142 5.78 -10.25 -0.93
C SER A 142 6.77 -11.01 -1.83
N ARG A 143 7.49 -10.29 -2.68
CA ARG A 143 8.46 -10.88 -3.61
C ARG A 143 9.87 -10.40 -3.34
N TRP A 144 10.82 -11.33 -3.40
CA TRP A 144 12.24 -11.03 -3.30
C TRP A 144 12.73 -10.40 -4.60
N THR A 145 12.96 -9.12 -4.59
CA THR A 145 13.30 -8.32 -5.76
C THR A 145 14.26 -7.19 -5.41
N CYS A 146 14.75 -6.47 -6.40
CA CYS A 146 15.56 -5.26 -6.21
C CYS A 146 15.21 -4.22 -7.26
N ALA A 147 15.40 -2.95 -6.94
CA ALA A 147 15.53 -1.91 -7.93
C ALA A 147 16.84 -2.10 -8.70
N HIS A 148 16.93 -1.57 -9.91
CA HIS A 148 18.10 -1.74 -10.78
C HIS A 148 19.41 -1.38 -10.05
N GLY A 149 20.33 -2.34 -9.96
CA GLY A 149 21.63 -2.17 -9.29
C GLY A 149 21.60 -2.10 -7.76
N GLY A 150 20.44 -2.28 -7.11
CA GLY A 150 20.29 -2.22 -5.66
C GLY A 150 20.39 -3.57 -4.96
N GLN A 151 20.42 -3.54 -3.62
CA GLN A 151 20.28 -4.75 -2.81
C GLN A 151 18.87 -5.31 -2.91
N ALA A 152 18.75 -6.64 -2.96
CA ALA A 152 17.46 -7.29 -2.99
C ALA A 152 16.78 -7.29 -1.60
N TYR A 153 15.46 -7.17 -1.60
CA TYR A 153 14.60 -7.21 -0.43
C TYR A 153 13.21 -7.73 -0.81
N TYR A 154 12.41 -8.07 0.19
CA TYR A 154 11.01 -8.41 -0.05
C TYR A 154 10.21 -7.13 -0.31
N ALA A 155 9.40 -7.12 -1.37
CA ALA A 155 8.66 -5.93 -1.81
C ALA A 155 7.32 -6.28 -2.47
N TYR A 156 6.50 -5.25 -2.54
CA TYR A 156 5.36 -5.09 -3.44
C TYR A 156 5.67 -3.99 -4.46
N SER A 157 4.93 -3.95 -5.55
CA SER A 157 4.90 -2.82 -6.47
C SER A 157 3.70 -1.93 -6.18
N THR A 158 3.90 -0.63 -6.15
CA THR A 158 2.83 0.36 -6.26
C THR A 158 2.89 0.94 -7.65
N ASN A 159 1.82 0.76 -8.41
CA ASN A 159 1.69 1.23 -9.78
C ASN A 159 0.91 2.55 -9.76
N TYR A 160 1.36 3.54 -10.51
CA TYR A 160 0.76 4.85 -10.62
C TYR A 160 0.39 5.12 -12.06
N LEU A 161 -0.83 5.59 -12.30
CA LEU A 161 -1.25 6.18 -13.56
C LEU A 161 -1.14 7.69 -13.43
N ILE A 162 -0.35 8.34 -14.27
CA ILE A 162 0.05 9.74 -14.11
C ILE A 162 -0.32 10.50 -15.38
N ASP A 163 -1.05 11.60 -15.24
CA ASP A 163 -1.27 12.56 -16.33
C ASP A 163 0.06 13.22 -16.72
N LEU A 164 0.35 13.28 -18.03
CA LEU A 164 1.63 13.76 -18.53
C LEU A 164 1.74 15.28 -18.53
N ASP A 165 0.63 16.01 -18.59
CA ASP A 165 0.66 17.47 -18.71
C ASP A 165 0.98 18.15 -17.37
N HIS A 166 0.39 17.67 -16.28
CA HIS A 166 0.53 18.28 -14.96
C HIS A 166 1.05 17.33 -13.88
N ALA A 167 1.42 16.10 -14.25
CA ALA A 167 1.95 15.07 -13.34
C ALA A 167 0.97 14.72 -12.19
N VAL A 168 -0.32 14.85 -12.41
CA VAL A 168 -1.35 14.44 -11.44
C VAL A 168 -1.45 12.92 -11.46
N ILE A 169 -1.41 12.31 -10.27
CA ILE A 169 -1.63 10.86 -10.11
C ILE A 169 -3.14 10.62 -10.24
N MET A 170 -3.53 9.96 -11.33
CA MET A 170 -4.93 9.67 -11.66
C MET A 170 -5.44 8.41 -11.01
N ASP A 171 -4.59 7.40 -10.88
CA ASP A 171 -4.92 6.14 -10.23
C ASP A 171 -3.70 5.49 -9.59
N VAL A 172 -3.96 4.63 -8.62
CA VAL A 172 -2.94 3.92 -7.85
C VAL A 172 -3.42 2.50 -7.59
N GLU A 173 -2.56 1.51 -7.87
CA GLU A 173 -2.85 0.11 -7.57
C GLU A 173 -1.61 -0.62 -7.04
N ALA A 174 -1.77 -1.33 -5.92
CA ALA A 174 -0.74 -2.21 -5.41
C ALA A 174 -0.79 -3.57 -6.11
N SER A 175 0.37 -4.14 -6.39
CA SER A 175 0.49 -5.48 -6.96
C SER A 175 1.67 -6.25 -6.35
N SER A 176 1.75 -7.55 -6.60
CA SER A 176 3.00 -8.28 -6.39
C SER A 176 4.10 -7.69 -7.25
N ALA A 177 5.33 -7.64 -6.74
CA ALA A 177 6.50 -7.14 -7.48
C ALA A 177 6.97 -8.17 -8.52
N ILE A 178 6.11 -8.44 -9.50
CA ILE A 178 6.36 -9.28 -10.68
C ILE A 178 5.79 -8.58 -11.91
N ARG A 179 6.51 -8.64 -13.02
CA ARG A 179 6.18 -7.89 -14.24
C ARG A 179 4.74 -8.13 -14.75
N GLN A 180 4.25 -9.37 -14.70
CA GLN A 180 2.88 -9.67 -15.15
C GLN A 180 1.80 -8.98 -14.27
N ALA A 181 2.03 -8.93 -12.96
CA ALA A 181 1.14 -8.25 -12.04
C ALA A 181 1.10 -6.74 -12.28
N GLU A 182 2.26 -6.13 -12.55
CA GLU A 182 2.38 -4.71 -12.90
C GLU A 182 1.63 -4.38 -14.19
N VAL A 183 1.78 -5.22 -15.25
CA VAL A 183 1.05 -5.04 -16.51
C VAL A 183 -0.46 -5.18 -16.31
N THR A 184 -0.90 -6.11 -15.47
CA THR A 184 -2.33 -6.29 -15.18
C THR A 184 -2.89 -5.11 -14.38
N ALA A 185 -2.14 -4.62 -13.39
CA ALA A 185 -2.50 -3.43 -12.63
C ALA A 185 -2.61 -2.19 -13.55
N CYS A 186 -1.66 -2.03 -14.48
CA CYS A 186 -1.69 -0.98 -15.49
C CYS A 186 -2.99 -1.01 -16.32
N LYS A 187 -3.37 -2.17 -16.85
CA LYS A 187 -4.62 -2.32 -17.64
C LYS A 187 -5.85 -1.94 -16.81
N ARG A 188 -5.94 -2.43 -15.57
CA ARG A 188 -7.06 -2.11 -14.69
C ARG A 188 -7.15 -0.62 -14.36
N MET A 189 -6.02 0.04 -14.14
CA MET A 189 -6.00 1.49 -13.90
C MET A 189 -6.51 2.27 -15.11
N ILE A 190 -6.08 1.89 -16.32
CA ILE A 190 -6.55 2.52 -17.57
C ILE A 190 -8.05 2.28 -17.80
N GLU A 191 -8.56 1.10 -17.46
CA GLU A 191 -9.98 0.77 -17.61
C GLU A 191 -10.89 1.52 -16.62
N ARG A 192 -10.33 1.96 -15.48
CA ARG A 192 -11.07 2.70 -14.44
C ARG A 192 -11.05 4.22 -14.65
N THR A 193 -10.06 4.73 -15.35
CA THR A 193 -9.88 6.18 -15.59
C THR A 193 -10.60 6.62 -16.85
#